data_045a7ea043e7b427c97b2c4be6b5edcc
#
_entry.id   045a7ea043e7b427c97b2c4be6b5edcc
#
_cell.length_a   1.000
_cell.length_b   1.000
_cell.length_c   1.000
_cell.angle_alpha   90.00
_cell.angle_beta   90.00
_cell.angle_gamma   90.00
#
_symmetry.space_group_name_H-M   'P 1'
#
loop_
_entity.id
_entity.type
_entity.pdbx_description
1 polymer ?
#
loop_
_entity_poly.entity_id
_entity_poly.type
_entity_poly.pdbx_seq_one_letter_code
_entity_poly.pdbx_strand_id
1 'polypeptide(L)'
;MSDLSKIPLLAQALVACRLCRRAVLAMLAETDQQLALGVCDVIESMTKIAGKTIDRDSSKVVLSRIHRTRSNQAALQSLHWALEAVVAAHRPSALYGDEPATVAAMRCIESVSDDPRISALQIAIVVESDIDLLAFACDEDGIQLSDSLSDHVFKRLPPCHALTLGEPRRNPEDDYR
;
A
#
# COMPACT_ATOMS: atom_id res chain seq x y z
N MET A 1 -14.93 -5.42 -5.42
CA MET A 1 -14.09 -4.50 -4.62
C MET A 1 -13.78 -5.23 -3.33
N SER A 2 -12.52 -5.45 -3.06
CA SER A 2 -12.07 -6.24 -1.90
C SER A 2 -12.47 -5.55 -0.61
N ASP A 3 -13.03 -6.33 0.32
CA ASP A 3 -13.56 -5.80 1.57
C ASP A 3 -12.46 -5.73 2.63
N LEU A 4 -11.80 -4.57 2.72
CA LEU A 4 -10.76 -4.31 3.72
C LEU A 4 -11.29 -4.39 5.16
N SER A 5 -12.60 -4.24 5.38
CA SER A 5 -13.17 -4.26 6.73
C SER A 5 -13.05 -5.63 7.43
N LYS A 6 -12.69 -6.67 6.68
CA LYS A 6 -12.48 -8.02 7.21
C LYS A 6 -11.20 -8.21 8.01
N ILE A 7 -10.27 -7.26 7.93
CA ILE A 7 -8.95 -7.37 8.55
C ILE A 7 -8.67 -6.17 9.47
N PRO A 8 -7.80 -6.35 10.51
CA PRO A 8 -7.40 -5.27 11.41
C PRO A 8 -6.82 -4.04 10.70
N LEU A 9 -6.88 -2.86 11.32
CA LEU A 9 -6.43 -1.60 10.71
C LEU A 9 -4.98 -1.62 10.26
N LEU A 10 -4.07 -2.18 11.06
CA LEU A 10 -2.67 -2.31 10.69
C LEU A 10 -2.45 -3.34 9.57
N ALA A 11 -3.31 -4.36 9.47
CA ALA A 11 -3.31 -5.28 8.34
C ALA A 11 -3.79 -4.58 7.04
N GLN A 12 -4.79 -3.69 7.12
CA GLN A 12 -5.21 -2.85 5.97
C GLN A 12 -4.07 -1.97 5.48
N ALA A 13 -3.33 -1.32 6.39
CA ALA A 13 -2.14 -0.53 6.06
C ALA A 13 -1.04 -1.41 5.43
N LEU A 14 -0.90 -2.65 5.87
CA LEU A 14 0.05 -3.61 5.28
C LEU A 14 -0.37 -4.04 3.87
N VAL A 15 -1.67 -4.26 3.59
CA VAL A 15 -2.16 -4.49 2.21
C VAL A 15 -1.79 -3.32 1.31
N ALA A 16 -2.06 -2.09 1.76
CA ALA A 16 -1.70 -0.88 1.01
C ALA A 16 -0.18 -0.80 0.76
N CYS A 17 0.64 -1.05 1.77
CA CYS A 17 2.10 -1.07 1.66
C CYS A 17 2.59 -2.12 0.66
N ARG A 18 2.03 -3.32 0.69
CA ARG A 18 2.40 -4.42 -0.22
C ARG A 18 2.03 -4.11 -1.67
N LEU A 19 0.85 -3.54 -1.92
CA LEU A 19 0.46 -3.09 -3.26
C LEU A 19 1.39 -1.98 -3.76
N CYS A 20 1.67 -0.99 -2.89
CA CYS A 20 2.60 0.08 -3.18
C CYS A 20 4.01 -0.45 -3.51
N ARG A 21 4.53 -1.41 -2.75
CA ARG A 21 5.82 -2.07 -3.02
C ARG A 21 5.85 -2.70 -4.41
N ARG A 22 4.78 -3.38 -4.82
CA ARG A 22 4.65 -3.95 -6.17
C ARG A 22 4.66 -2.87 -7.27
N ALA A 23 3.98 -1.74 -7.02
CA ALA A 23 3.95 -0.60 -7.94
C ALA A 23 5.32 0.08 -8.05
N VAL A 24 6.03 0.27 -6.93
CA VAL A 24 7.40 0.80 -6.86
C VAL A 24 8.35 -0.06 -7.69
N LEU A 25 8.31 -1.38 -7.50
CA LEU A 25 9.13 -2.33 -8.25
C LEU A 25 8.85 -2.30 -9.77
N ALA A 26 7.64 -1.94 -10.18
CA ALA A 26 7.25 -1.89 -11.58
C ALA A 26 7.56 -0.54 -12.27
N MET A 27 7.48 0.57 -11.52
CA MET A 27 7.40 1.91 -12.12
C MET A 27 8.61 2.81 -11.86
N LEU A 28 9.44 2.53 -10.85
CA LEU A 28 10.55 3.37 -10.50
C LEU A 28 11.88 2.84 -11.07
N ALA A 29 12.78 3.77 -11.42
CA ALA A 29 14.15 3.45 -11.74
C ALA A 29 14.91 2.96 -10.50
N GLU A 30 15.96 2.18 -10.65
CA GLU A 30 16.64 1.46 -9.57
C GLU A 30 17.05 2.34 -8.38
N THR A 31 17.61 3.53 -8.64
CA THR A 31 18.01 4.47 -7.58
C THR A 31 16.83 5.00 -6.79
N ASP A 32 15.74 5.40 -7.47
CA ASP A 32 14.53 5.88 -6.85
C ASP A 32 13.75 4.75 -6.16
N GLN A 33 13.84 3.55 -6.73
CA GLN A 33 13.25 2.33 -6.19
C GLN A 33 13.81 2.00 -4.81
N GLN A 34 15.12 2.09 -4.61
CA GLN A 34 15.75 1.84 -3.29
C GLN A 34 15.22 2.81 -2.22
N LEU A 35 15.11 4.11 -2.54
CA LEU A 35 14.56 5.11 -1.63
C LEU A 35 13.09 4.81 -1.27
N ALA A 36 12.29 4.50 -2.27
CA ALA A 36 10.86 4.21 -2.09
C ALA A 36 10.63 2.90 -1.32
N LEU A 37 11.43 1.86 -1.58
CA LEU A 37 11.38 0.60 -0.84
C LEU A 37 11.78 0.79 0.62
N GLY A 38 12.75 1.67 0.92
CA GLY A 38 13.08 2.05 2.28
C GLY A 38 11.89 2.65 3.04
N VAL A 39 11.05 3.44 2.39
CA VAL A 39 9.79 3.93 2.98
C VAL A 39 8.78 2.80 3.18
N CYS A 40 8.67 1.87 2.23
CA CYS A 40 7.84 0.67 2.43
C CYS A 40 8.29 -0.15 3.64
N ASP A 41 9.61 -0.33 3.84
CA ASP A 41 10.16 -1.05 5.00
C ASP A 41 9.82 -0.34 6.32
N VAL A 42 9.86 0.98 6.34
CA VAL A 42 9.42 1.78 7.48
C VAL A 42 7.93 1.56 7.76
N ILE A 43 7.07 1.65 6.75
CA ILE A 43 5.61 1.41 6.91
C ILE A 43 5.36 -0.02 7.44
N GLU A 44 6.03 -1.01 6.86
CA GLU A 44 5.91 -2.41 7.28
C GLU A 44 6.36 -2.61 8.74
N SER A 45 7.49 -2.02 9.14
CA SER A 45 7.96 -2.09 10.51
C SER A 45 7.00 -1.44 11.51
N MET A 46 6.28 -0.40 11.08
CA MET A 46 5.27 0.28 11.90
C MET A 46 4.04 -0.58 12.15
N THR A 47 3.66 -1.47 11.23
CA THR A 47 2.55 -2.39 11.46
C THR A 47 2.85 -3.44 12.51
N LYS A 48 4.13 -3.65 12.87
CA LYS A 48 4.57 -4.57 13.92
C LYS A 48 4.54 -3.97 15.32
N ILE A 49 4.34 -2.68 15.45
CA ILE A 49 4.48 -1.97 16.73
C ILE A 49 3.23 -1.12 16.97
N ALA A 50 2.40 -1.52 17.95
CA ALA A 50 1.24 -0.73 18.34
C ALA A 50 1.65 0.52 19.13
N GLY A 51 0.93 1.64 18.91
CA GLY A 51 0.96 2.82 19.78
C GLY A 51 2.22 3.70 19.70
N LYS A 52 3.12 3.50 18.73
CA LYS A 52 4.27 4.40 18.54
C LYS A 52 3.91 5.62 17.70
N THR A 53 4.52 6.76 18.05
CA THR A 53 4.51 7.96 17.21
C THR A 53 5.34 7.70 15.96
N ILE A 54 4.71 7.82 14.81
CA ILE A 54 5.35 7.63 13.51
C ILE A 54 6.01 8.94 13.10
N ASP A 55 7.29 8.90 12.75
CA ASP A 55 7.96 10.01 12.08
C ASP A 55 7.56 10.06 10.60
N ARG A 56 6.37 10.62 10.38
CA ARG A 56 5.78 10.86 9.07
C ARG A 56 6.64 11.82 8.23
N ASP A 57 7.28 12.78 8.87
CA ASP A 57 7.96 13.86 8.19
C ASP A 57 9.27 13.38 7.56
N SER A 58 10.03 12.53 8.22
CA SER A 58 11.23 11.91 7.65
C SER A 58 10.90 11.10 6.38
N SER A 59 9.83 10.32 6.39
CA SER A 59 9.38 9.58 5.21
C SER A 59 8.98 10.51 4.06
N LYS A 60 8.30 11.62 4.35
CA LYS A 60 7.94 12.63 3.35
C LYS A 60 9.16 13.33 2.76
N VAL A 61 10.18 13.61 3.56
CA VAL A 61 11.46 14.17 3.09
C VAL A 61 12.15 13.20 2.12
N VAL A 62 12.18 11.90 2.42
CA VAL A 62 12.72 10.89 1.50
C VAL A 62 11.96 10.89 0.18
N LEU A 63 10.63 10.86 0.23
CA LEU A 63 9.78 10.86 -0.97
C LEU A 63 9.94 12.14 -1.81
N SER A 64 10.23 13.29 -1.19
CA SER A 64 10.45 14.55 -1.91
C SER A 64 11.73 14.56 -2.75
N ARG A 65 12.67 13.64 -2.48
CA ARG A 65 13.92 13.49 -3.25
C ARG A 65 13.75 12.70 -4.53
N ILE A 66 12.67 11.95 -4.66
CA ILE A 66 12.38 11.16 -5.86
C ILE A 66 11.81 12.08 -6.93
N HIS A 67 12.43 12.08 -8.11
CA HIS A 67 11.95 12.89 -9.22
C HIS A 67 10.59 12.37 -9.73
N ARG A 68 9.58 13.22 -9.67
CA ARG A 68 8.22 12.88 -10.14
C ARG A 68 8.16 12.95 -11.66
N THR A 69 7.77 11.85 -12.26
CA THR A 69 7.49 11.73 -13.69
C THR A 69 6.07 11.21 -13.88
N ARG A 70 5.51 11.37 -15.07
CA ARG A 70 4.21 10.78 -15.39
C ARG A 70 4.19 9.26 -15.23
N SER A 71 5.34 8.61 -15.49
CA SER A 71 5.47 7.16 -15.41
C SER A 71 5.55 6.58 -14.00
N ASN A 72 5.91 7.37 -12.99
CA ASN A 72 6.04 6.90 -11.60
C ASN A 72 5.04 7.56 -10.63
N GLN A 73 4.18 8.45 -11.13
CA GLN A 73 3.25 9.22 -10.30
C GLN A 73 2.31 8.31 -9.49
N ALA A 74 1.77 7.28 -10.11
CA ALA A 74 0.85 6.35 -9.45
C ALA A 74 1.54 5.62 -8.26
N ALA A 75 2.78 5.15 -8.45
CA ALA A 75 3.55 4.52 -7.39
C ALA A 75 3.86 5.48 -6.23
N LEU A 76 4.27 6.73 -6.52
CA LEU A 76 4.55 7.72 -5.48
C LEU A 76 3.30 8.17 -4.73
N GLN A 77 2.18 8.30 -5.43
CA GLN A 77 0.90 8.64 -4.81
C GLN A 77 0.38 7.50 -3.94
N SER A 78 0.50 6.25 -4.40
CA SER A 78 0.13 5.09 -3.59
C SER A 78 1.00 4.98 -2.33
N LEU A 79 2.29 5.29 -2.41
CA LEU A 79 3.21 5.29 -1.28
C LEU A 79 2.84 6.36 -0.24
N HIS A 80 2.42 7.55 -0.70
CA HIS A 80 1.88 8.58 0.18
C HIS A 80 0.65 8.06 0.95
N TRP A 81 -0.31 7.44 0.26
CA TRP A 81 -1.51 6.93 0.89
C TRP A 81 -1.27 5.72 1.80
N ALA A 82 -0.31 4.85 1.47
CA ALA A 82 0.09 3.75 2.35
C ALA A 82 0.70 4.28 3.67
N LEU A 83 1.49 5.35 3.60
CA LEU A 83 2.01 6.03 4.78
C LEU A 83 0.88 6.66 5.62
N GLU A 84 -0.09 7.33 4.99
CA GLU A 84 -1.25 7.89 5.69
C GLU A 84 -2.10 6.78 6.35
N ALA A 85 -2.26 5.63 5.70
CA ALA A 85 -3.02 4.51 6.24
C ALA A 85 -2.39 3.98 7.54
N VAL A 86 -1.07 3.77 7.59
CA VAL A 86 -0.40 3.30 8.80
C VAL A 86 -0.42 4.37 9.91
N VAL A 87 -0.28 5.65 9.56
CA VAL A 87 -0.38 6.75 10.53
C VAL A 87 -1.79 6.80 11.15
N ALA A 88 -2.82 6.68 10.33
CA ALA A 88 -4.21 6.68 10.79
C ALA A 88 -4.53 5.43 11.65
N ALA A 89 -4.00 4.26 11.28
CA ALA A 89 -4.18 3.03 12.05
C ALA A 89 -3.56 3.09 13.45
N HIS A 90 -2.48 3.86 13.64
CA HIS A 90 -1.86 4.09 14.95
C HIS A 90 -2.59 5.12 15.83
N ARG A 91 -3.51 5.88 15.25
CA ARG A 91 -4.30 6.90 15.96
C ARG A 91 -5.79 6.67 15.74
N PRO A 92 -6.32 5.50 16.12
CA PRO A 92 -7.76 5.29 16.03
C PRO A 92 -8.41 6.32 16.95
N SER A 93 -9.02 7.34 16.36
CA SER A 93 -9.74 8.35 17.09
C SER A 93 -11.09 7.75 17.49
N ALA A 94 -11.36 7.68 18.78
CA ALA A 94 -12.68 7.28 19.28
C ALA A 94 -13.81 8.19 18.77
N LEU A 95 -13.47 9.39 18.26
CA LEU A 95 -14.40 10.37 17.71
C LEU A 95 -14.70 10.15 16.22
N TYR A 96 -13.80 9.49 15.47
CA TYR A 96 -13.91 9.37 14.01
C TYR A 96 -14.03 7.91 13.52
N GLY A 97 -13.96 6.92 14.43
CA GLY A 97 -13.98 5.51 14.07
C GLY A 97 -12.74 5.06 13.28
N ASP A 98 -12.83 3.88 12.67
CA ASP A 98 -11.73 3.24 11.94
C ASP A 98 -11.62 3.72 10.47
N GLU A 99 -12.55 4.58 10.05
CA GLU A 99 -12.73 5.04 8.68
C GLU A 99 -11.48 5.69 8.06
N PRO A 100 -10.71 6.55 8.75
CA PRO A 100 -9.54 7.20 8.15
C PRO A 100 -8.46 6.23 7.64
N ALA A 101 -8.17 5.15 8.38
CA ALA A 101 -7.16 4.17 7.95
C ALA A 101 -7.64 3.37 6.73
N THR A 102 -8.88 2.91 6.76
CA THR A 102 -9.53 2.20 5.65
C THR A 102 -9.61 3.10 4.40
N VAL A 103 -10.01 4.35 4.56
CA VAL A 103 -10.08 5.32 3.46
C VAL A 103 -8.70 5.54 2.84
N ALA A 104 -7.66 5.72 3.63
CA ALA A 104 -6.31 5.90 3.12
C ALA A 104 -5.79 4.64 2.40
N ALA A 105 -6.08 3.44 2.91
CA ALA A 105 -5.74 2.19 2.23
C ALA A 105 -6.49 2.05 0.89
N MET A 106 -7.77 2.42 0.83
CA MET A 106 -8.54 2.45 -0.42
C MET A 106 -7.96 3.44 -1.42
N ARG A 107 -7.57 4.65 -0.97
CA ARG A 107 -6.90 5.66 -1.82
C ARG A 107 -5.58 5.16 -2.39
N CYS A 108 -4.84 4.35 -1.63
CA CYS A 108 -3.64 3.69 -2.15
C CYS A 108 -3.99 2.76 -3.31
N ILE A 109 -5.02 1.92 -3.17
CA ILE A 109 -5.48 0.99 -4.22
C ILE A 109 -5.96 1.77 -5.45
N GLU A 110 -6.77 2.81 -5.27
CA GLU A 110 -7.25 3.69 -6.35
C GLU A 110 -6.08 4.31 -7.10
N SER A 111 -5.08 4.85 -6.40
CA SER A 111 -3.92 5.49 -7.03
C SER A 111 -3.13 4.55 -7.96
N VAL A 112 -3.03 3.25 -7.62
CA VAL A 112 -2.41 2.25 -8.50
C VAL A 112 -3.35 1.88 -9.64
N SER A 113 -4.66 1.81 -9.37
CA SER A 113 -5.68 1.45 -10.37
C SER A 113 -5.87 2.51 -11.44
N ASP A 114 -5.54 3.77 -11.14
CA ASP A 114 -5.63 4.89 -12.08
C ASP A 114 -4.52 4.88 -13.14
N ASP A 115 -3.47 4.05 -12.97
CA ASP A 115 -2.44 3.92 -14.01
C ASP A 115 -2.96 3.05 -15.17
N PRO A 116 -3.07 3.60 -16.38
CA PRO A 116 -3.65 2.88 -17.52
C PRO A 116 -2.83 1.68 -17.99
N ARG A 117 -1.59 1.54 -17.53
CA ARG A 117 -0.70 0.41 -17.84
C ARG A 117 -0.95 -0.81 -16.94
N ILE A 118 -1.71 -0.63 -15.85
CA ILE A 118 -1.99 -1.71 -14.91
C ILE A 118 -3.41 -2.25 -15.13
N SER A 119 -3.51 -3.57 -15.18
CA SER A 119 -4.81 -4.22 -15.26
C SER A 119 -5.54 -4.16 -13.91
N ALA A 120 -6.79 -3.68 -13.92
CA ALA A 120 -7.65 -3.71 -12.74
C ALA A 120 -7.83 -5.13 -12.18
N LEU A 121 -7.86 -6.14 -13.05
CA LEU A 121 -7.92 -7.54 -12.64
C LEU A 121 -6.67 -7.96 -11.87
N GLN A 122 -5.47 -7.54 -12.31
CA GLN A 122 -4.22 -7.83 -11.62
C GLN A 122 -4.22 -7.23 -10.20
N ILE A 123 -4.68 -5.98 -10.08
CA ILE A 123 -4.79 -5.31 -8.77
C ILE A 123 -5.77 -6.07 -7.88
N ALA A 124 -6.95 -6.41 -8.40
CA ALA A 124 -7.94 -7.15 -7.62
C ALA A 124 -7.37 -8.48 -7.11
N ILE A 125 -6.70 -9.25 -7.96
CA ILE A 125 -6.12 -10.54 -7.58
C ILE A 125 -5.08 -10.38 -6.46
N VAL A 126 -4.14 -9.43 -6.59
CA VAL A 126 -3.07 -9.29 -5.58
C VAL A 126 -3.60 -8.73 -4.26
N VAL A 127 -4.57 -7.82 -4.31
CA VAL A 127 -5.18 -7.24 -3.11
C VAL A 127 -6.06 -8.26 -2.40
N GLU A 128 -6.91 -9.00 -3.10
CA GLU A 128 -7.74 -10.05 -2.52
C GLU A 128 -6.90 -11.16 -1.89
N SER A 129 -5.85 -11.60 -2.58
CA SER A 129 -4.91 -12.60 -2.04
C SER A 129 -4.24 -12.11 -0.75
N ASP A 130 -3.79 -10.86 -0.70
CA ASP A 130 -3.17 -10.31 0.52
C ASP A 130 -4.20 -10.17 1.65
N ILE A 131 -5.45 -9.78 1.37
CA ILE A 131 -6.54 -9.71 2.37
C ILE A 131 -6.85 -11.09 2.93
N ASP A 132 -7.02 -12.10 2.09
CA ASP A 132 -7.36 -13.45 2.53
C ASP A 132 -6.25 -14.06 3.40
N LEU A 133 -4.99 -13.89 3.00
CA LEU A 133 -3.83 -14.35 3.77
C LEU A 133 -3.73 -13.64 5.12
N LEU A 134 -3.95 -12.32 5.15
CA LEU A 134 -3.90 -11.54 6.38
C LEU A 134 -5.09 -11.84 7.28
N ALA A 135 -6.30 -12.00 6.74
CA ALA A 135 -7.47 -12.39 7.52
C ALA A 135 -7.23 -13.72 8.23
N PHE A 136 -6.73 -14.71 7.49
CA PHE A 136 -6.42 -16.02 8.05
C PHE A 136 -5.32 -15.95 9.13
N ALA A 137 -4.22 -15.25 8.85
CA ALA A 137 -3.10 -15.15 9.78
C ALA A 137 -3.45 -14.35 11.05
N CYS A 138 -4.24 -13.29 10.92
CA CYS A 138 -4.70 -12.49 12.06
C CYS A 138 -5.70 -13.27 12.92
N ASP A 139 -6.59 -14.06 12.31
CA ASP A 139 -7.53 -14.90 13.03
C ASP A 139 -6.81 -15.98 13.85
N GLU A 140 -5.83 -16.67 13.25
CA GLU A 140 -5.02 -17.67 13.96
C GLU A 140 -4.24 -17.09 15.15
N ASP A 141 -3.70 -15.88 15.01
CA ASP A 141 -2.94 -15.20 16.07
C ASP A 141 -3.87 -14.46 17.06
N GLY A 142 -5.20 -14.44 16.84
CA GLY A 142 -6.16 -13.73 17.68
C GLY A 142 -5.99 -12.21 17.69
N ILE A 143 -5.48 -11.63 16.59
CA ILE A 143 -5.18 -10.19 16.47
C ILE A 143 -6.49 -9.41 16.36
N GLN A 144 -6.67 -8.44 17.25
CA GLN A 144 -7.83 -7.57 17.28
C GLN A 144 -7.64 -6.32 16.41
N LEU A 145 -8.70 -5.53 16.25
CA LEU A 145 -8.80 -4.40 15.32
C LEU A 145 -7.62 -3.40 15.37
N SER A 146 -7.11 -3.10 16.55
CA SER A 146 -6.03 -2.11 16.77
C SER A 146 -4.71 -2.71 17.23
N ASP A 147 -4.58 -4.03 17.22
CA ASP A 147 -3.37 -4.71 17.65
C ASP A 147 -2.26 -4.62 16.60
N SER A 148 -1.00 -4.69 17.07
CA SER A 148 0.16 -4.85 16.18
C SER A 148 0.16 -6.23 15.55
N LEU A 149 0.73 -6.29 14.33
CA LEU A 149 0.89 -7.56 13.63
C LEU A 149 2.11 -8.32 14.16
N SER A 150 1.92 -9.62 14.42
CA SER A 150 3.00 -10.48 14.90
C SER A 150 3.99 -10.84 13.78
N ASP A 151 5.21 -11.24 14.15
CA ASP A 151 6.18 -11.78 13.21
C ASP A 151 5.68 -13.06 12.50
N HIS A 152 4.76 -13.80 13.12
CA HIS A 152 4.15 -14.97 12.53
C HIS A 152 3.29 -14.61 11.30
N VAL A 153 2.52 -13.50 11.36
CA VAL A 153 1.77 -12.97 10.23
C VAL A 153 2.71 -12.70 9.04
N PHE A 154 3.85 -12.03 9.29
CA PHE A 154 4.80 -11.69 8.22
C PHE A 154 5.44 -12.92 7.57
N LYS A 155 5.73 -13.97 8.34
CA LYS A 155 6.31 -15.22 7.81
C LYS A 155 5.39 -15.95 6.84
N ARG A 156 4.08 -15.69 6.89
CA ARG A 156 3.08 -16.31 6.00
C ARG A 156 2.88 -15.54 4.69
N LEU A 157 3.33 -14.29 4.64
CA LEU A 157 3.15 -13.47 3.44
C LEU A 157 4.21 -13.83 2.39
N PRO A 158 3.80 -14.12 1.15
CA PRO A 158 4.74 -14.33 0.06
C PRO A 158 5.49 -13.03 -0.27
N PRO A 159 6.69 -13.10 -0.86
CA PRO A 159 7.40 -11.92 -1.32
C PRO A 159 6.57 -11.13 -2.34
N CYS A 160 6.72 -9.80 -2.34
CA CYS A 160 6.09 -8.95 -3.32
C CYS A 160 6.86 -8.99 -4.64
N HIS A 161 6.17 -9.29 -5.73
CA HIS A 161 6.71 -9.20 -7.09
C HIS A 161 6.18 -7.92 -7.76
N ALA A 162 6.95 -7.37 -8.72
CA ALA A 162 6.54 -6.21 -9.50
C ALA A 162 5.20 -6.47 -10.21
N LEU A 163 4.37 -5.43 -10.33
CA LEU A 163 3.20 -5.48 -11.21
C LEU A 163 3.65 -5.56 -12.66
N THR A 164 2.89 -6.23 -13.50
CA THR A 164 3.12 -6.25 -14.95
C THR A 164 2.55 -4.98 -15.55
N LEU A 165 3.39 -4.19 -16.21
CA LEU A 165 2.96 -3.02 -16.95
C LEU A 165 2.61 -3.45 -18.38
N GLY A 166 1.39 -3.17 -18.81
CA GLY A 166 0.97 -3.28 -20.20
C GLY A 166 1.38 -2.05 -21.02
N GLU A 167 1.17 -2.12 -22.32
CA GLU A 167 1.28 -0.92 -23.15
C GLU A 167 0.22 0.10 -22.74
N PRO A 168 0.56 1.41 -22.68
CA PRO A 168 -0.44 2.42 -22.42
C PRO A 168 -1.54 2.32 -23.49
N ARG A 169 -2.80 2.29 -23.05
CA ARG A 169 -3.93 2.28 -23.96
C ARG A 169 -3.81 3.50 -24.88
N ARG A 170 -3.66 3.28 -26.19
CA ARG A 170 -3.72 4.35 -27.18
C ARG A 170 -5.08 5.00 -27.06
N ASN A 171 -5.08 6.30 -26.89
CA ASN A 171 -6.33 7.05 -26.92
C ASN A 171 -6.86 6.95 -28.36
N PRO A 172 -8.10 6.51 -28.59
CA PRO A 172 -8.63 6.41 -29.96
C PRO A 172 -8.62 7.76 -30.70
N GLU A 173 -8.47 8.87 -30.01
CA GLU A 173 -8.33 10.20 -30.59
C GLU A 173 -6.96 10.49 -31.23
N ASP A 174 -5.92 9.70 -30.91
CA ASP A 174 -4.57 9.87 -31.47
C ASP A 174 -4.43 9.28 -32.87
N ASP A 175 -5.40 8.45 -33.32
CA ASP A 175 -5.43 7.84 -34.65
C ASP A 175 -6.05 8.75 -35.73
N TYR A 176 -6.51 9.97 -35.36
CA TYR A 176 -7.15 10.92 -36.27
C TYR A 176 -6.31 12.21 -36.52
N ARG A 177 -5.02 12.18 -36.27
CA ARG A 177 -4.11 13.30 -36.61
C ARG A 177 -3.09 12.94 -37.67
#